data_3fcb3a6a59a9997d4d7b7a817bb4d598
#
_entry.id   3fcb3a6a59a9997d4d7b7a817bb4d598
#
_cell.length_a   1.000
_cell.length_b   1.000
_cell.length_c   1.000
_cell.angle_alpha   90.00
_cell.angle_beta   90.00
_cell.angle_gamma   90.00
#
_symmetry.space_group_name_H-M   'P 1'
#
loop_
_entity.id
_entity.type
_entity.pdbx_description
1 polymer ?
#
loop_
_entity_poly.entity_id
_entity_poly.type
_entity_poly.pdbx_seq_one_letter_code
_entity_poly.pdbx_strand_id
1 'polypeptide(L)'
;MEIKELTGKIASLTKQIDALPKGYISKKTIGGKAYYYHQWSENGVKQSHYLKDGEIEPLANQIESRKKLQEQLRSLKAGTHGKKESGAETLKCTLMHKRTPVALIVLDSVTGFIQRVEEVYAPEHLPIGIPVKSGIADRAAFNDWWTDRSIPASRSGIREALETLQISNTKMLLIRCYGLSLSDQYWICPEGSDLKWEDINFFHNDFSDDIGDILFGEKKKNGVLDFSTPDSTSDGNLKKRWKIIDGNAA
;
A
#
# COMPACT_ATOMS: atom_id res chain seq x y z
N MET A 1 0.15 19.71 -22.02
CA MET A 1 1.61 19.51 -21.83
C MET A 1 1.92 18.08 -22.24
N GLU A 2 2.75 17.91 -23.26
CA GLU A 2 3.07 16.57 -23.78
C GLU A 2 3.87 15.75 -22.76
N ILE A 3 3.64 14.44 -22.75
CA ILE A 3 4.30 13.49 -21.81
C ILE A 3 5.83 13.61 -21.85
N LYS A 4 6.39 13.89 -23.04
CA LYS A 4 7.82 14.10 -23.25
C LYS A 4 8.37 15.34 -22.52
N GLU A 5 7.63 16.43 -22.53
CA GLU A 5 7.98 17.67 -21.83
C GLU A 5 7.95 17.51 -20.32
N LEU A 6 6.96 16.78 -19.80
CA LEU A 6 6.81 16.50 -18.38
C LEU A 6 7.91 15.56 -17.86
N THR A 7 8.24 14.51 -18.62
CA THR A 7 9.34 13.60 -18.29
C THR A 7 10.68 14.37 -18.25
N GLY A 8 10.88 15.29 -19.17
CA GLY A 8 12.06 16.17 -19.18
C GLY A 8 12.11 17.08 -17.95
N LYS A 9 10.98 17.68 -17.53
CA LYS A 9 10.91 18.50 -16.32
C LYS A 9 11.18 17.70 -15.05
N ILE A 10 10.63 16.49 -14.94
CA ILE A 10 10.89 15.58 -13.80
C ILE A 10 12.36 15.22 -13.73
N ALA A 11 12.98 14.85 -14.85
CA ALA A 11 14.40 14.51 -14.89
C ALA A 11 15.29 15.71 -14.51
N SER A 12 14.96 16.90 -15.00
CA SER A 12 15.68 18.14 -14.67
C SER A 12 15.58 18.48 -13.19
N LEU A 13 14.36 18.43 -12.59
CA LEU A 13 14.15 18.69 -11.17
C LEU A 13 14.86 17.65 -10.30
N THR A 14 14.84 16.38 -10.68
CA THR A 14 15.56 15.33 -9.95
C THR A 14 17.05 15.62 -9.92
N LYS A 15 17.64 15.99 -11.05
CA LYS A 15 19.07 16.36 -11.14
C LYS A 15 19.40 17.58 -10.26
N GLN A 16 18.53 18.61 -10.23
CA GLN A 16 18.72 19.79 -9.38
C GLN A 16 18.61 19.43 -7.89
N ILE A 17 17.68 18.55 -7.50
CA ILE A 17 17.52 18.07 -6.13
C ILE A 17 18.76 17.28 -5.70
N ASP A 18 19.31 16.44 -6.56
CA ASP A 18 20.47 15.60 -6.23
C ASP A 18 21.78 16.41 -6.10
N ALA A 19 21.85 17.59 -6.72
CA ALA A 19 22.96 18.51 -6.59
C ALA A 19 22.94 19.31 -5.26
N LEU A 20 21.84 19.28 -4.50
CA LEU A 20 21.70 20.03 -3.24
C LEU A 20 21.92 19.12 -2.01
N PRO A 21 22.48 19.66 -0.91
CA PRO A 21 22.78 18.89 0.29
C PRO A 21 21.51 18.28 0.90
N LYS A 22 21.63 17.02 1.35
CA LYS A 22 20.59 16.28 2.07
C LYS A 22 20.65 16.63 3.57
N GLY A 23 19.56 16.35 4.31
CA GLY A 23 19.55 16.44 5.76
C GLY A 23 18.98 17.75 6.28
N TYR A 24 19.44 18.13 7.47
CA TYR A 24 18.96 19.31 8.21
C TYR A 24 20.03 19.88 9.13
N ILE A 25 19.82 21.11 9.58
CA ILE A 25 20.69 21.75 10.57
C ILE A 25 20.06 21.55 11.96
N SER A 26 20.82 20.96 12.87
CA SER A 26 20.46 20.83 14.28
C SER A 26 21.22 21.83 15.14
N LYS A 27 20.56 22.43 16.14
CA LYS A 27 21.14 23.32 17.14
C LYS A 27 21.33 22.58 18.45
N LYS A 28 22.52 22.63 19.04
CA LYS A 28 22.81 22.16 20.39
C LYS A 28 23.30 23.32 21.25
N THR A 29 22.81 23.40 22.48
CA THR A 29 23.26 24.41 23.45
C THR A 29 24.12 23.73 24.50
N ILE A 30 25.38 24.16 24.65
CA ILE A 30 26.34 23.62 25.60
C ILE A 30 26.96 24.81 26.33
N GLY A 31 26.82 24.86 27.67
CA GLY A 31 27.36 25.96 28.48
C GLY A 31 26.83 27.36 28.11
N GLY A 32 25.56 27.45 27.67
CA GLY A 32 24.92 28.70 27.23
C GLY A 32 25.29 29.15 25.81
N LYS A 33 26.20 28.46 25.12
CA LYS A 33 26.58 28.74 23.73
C LYS A 33 25.85 27.78 22.75
N ALA A 34 25.42 28.31 21.61
CA ALA A 34 24.77 27.54 20.55
C ALA A 34 25.80 26.97 19.57
N TYR A 35 25.68 25.72 19.25
CA TYR A 35 26.49 25.02 18.27
C TYR A 35 25.57 24.43 17.21
N TYR A 36 25.93 24.54 15.93
CA TYR A 36 25.12 24.10 14.80
C TYR A 36 25.81 22.96 14.10
N TYR A 37 25.01 21.94 13.72
CA TYR A 37 25.50 20.75 13.04
C TYR A 37 24.64 20.46 11.84
N HIS A 38 25.26 20.21 10.69
CA HIS A 38 24.61 19.58 9.55
C HIS A 38 24.48 18.08 9.82
N GLN A 39 23.29 17.56 9.73
CA GLN A 39 23.01 16.13 9.93
C GLN A 39 22.30 15.56 8.70
N TRP A 40 22.81 14.42 8.20
CA TRP A 40 22.21 13.69 7.10
C TRP A 40 22.36 12.19 7.31
N SER A 41 21.70 11.37 6.47
CA SER A 41 21.88 9.93 6.42
C SER A 41 22.48 9.54 5.08
N GLU A 42 23.50 8.71 5.10
CA GLU A 42 24.15 8.15 3.92
C GLU A 42 24.30 6.64 4.12
N ASN A 43 23.73 5.85 3.19
CA ASN A 43 23.70 4.38 3.27
C ASN A 43 23.18 3.83 4.61
N GLY A 44 22.18 4.49 5.21
CA GLY A 44 21.62 4.10 6.51
C GLY A 44 22.44 4.56 7.73
N VAL A 45 23.60 5.16 7.54
CA VAL A 45 24.47 5.68 8.61
C VAL A 45 24.22 7.17 8.81
N LYS A 46 23.99 7.59 10.05
CA LYS A 46 23.85 9.01 10.39
C LYS A 46 25.21 9.70 10.36
N GLN A 47 25.30 10.77 9.59
CA GLN A 47 26.46 11.66 9.50
C GLN A 47 26.17 12.99 10.19
N SER A 48 27.20 13.61 10.75
CA SER A 48 27.10 14.90 11.44
C SER A 48 28.38 15.70 11.23
N HIS A 49 28.23 16.95 10.79
CA HIS A 49 29.34 17.88 10.60
C HIS A 49 29.08 19.19 11.36
N TYR A 50 30.05 19.67 12.13
CA TYR A 50 29.96 20.95 12.85
C TYR A 50 30.04 22.10 11.83
N LEU A 51 29.16 23.10 11.99
CA LEU A 51 29.10 24.28 11.14
C LEU A 51 29.68 25.49 11.83
N LYS A 52 30.58 26.20 11.15
CA LYS A 52 31.05 27.54 11.55
C LYS A 52 29.99 28.59 11.21
N ASP A 53 30.04 29.74 11.90
CA ASP A 53 29.02 30.79 11.78
C ASP A 53 28.73 31.22 10.32
N GLY A 54 29.75 31.29 9.45
CA GLY A 54 29.59 31.66 8.04
C GLY A 54 29.02 30.55 7.14
N GLU A 55 28.92 29.33 7.62
CA GLU A 55 28.46 28.17 6.84
C GLU A 55 26.96 27.86 7.04
N ILE A 56 26.39 28.41 8.13
CA ILE A 56 25.03 28.09 8.59
C ILE A 56 23.98 28.57 7.56
N GLU A 57 24.04 29.87 7.24
CA GLU A 57 23.05 30.52 6.37
C GLU A 57 23.10 30.02 4.92
N PRO A 58 24.27 29.86 4.27
CA PRO A 58 24.35 29.28 2.94
C PRO A 58 23.79 27.86 2.88
N LEU A 59 24.12 27.02 3.86
CA LEU A 59 23.64 25.65 3.92
C LEU A 59 22.13 25.58 4.19
N ALA A 60 21.61 26.43 5.09
CA ALA A 60 20.18 26.54 5.37
C ALA A 60 19.39 26.88 4.10
N ASN A 61 19.86 27.84 3.32
CA ASN A 61 19.26 28.26 2.05
C ASN A 61 19.28 27.12 1.00
N GLN A 62 20.36 26.35 0.94
CA GLN A 62 20.46 25.20 0.03
C GLN A 62 19.50 24.07 0.44
N ILE A 63 19.39 23.77 1.73
CA ILE A 63 18.44 22.75 2.24
C ILE A 63 17.00 23.19 2.00
N GLU A 64 16.69 24.48 2.18
CA GLU A 64 15.36 25.01 1.90
C GLU A 64 15.03 24.97 0.40
N SER A 65 15.98 25.33 -0.45
CA SER A 65 15.86 25.21 -1.91
C SER A 65 15.60 23.76 -2.33
N ARG A 66 16.30 22.81 -1.72
CA ARG A 66 16.05 21.38 -1.93
C ARG A 66 14.61 21.00 -1.56
N LYS A 67 14.10 21.45 -0.42
CA LYS A 67 12.71 21.18 0.02
C LYS A 67 11.70 21.75 -0.96
N LYS A 68 11.89 22.98 -1.43
CA LYS A 68 11.02 23.62 -2.43
C LYS A 68 10.99 22.83 -3.76
N LEU A 69 12.15 22.41 -4.24
CA LEU A 69 12.25 21.60 -5.45
C LEU A 69 11.62 20.20 -5.27
N GLN A 70 11.76 19.59 -4.09
CA GLN A 70 11.10 18.33 -3.76
C GLN A 70 9.58 18.47 -3.74
N GLU A 71 9.06 19.58 -3.23
CA GLU A 71 7.63 19.88 -3.24
C GLU A 71 7.09 20.13 -4.65
N GLN A 72 7.84 20.86 -5.48
CA GLN A 72 7.52 21.02 -6.90
C GLN A 72 7.52 19.68 -7.64
N LEU A 73 8.51 18.82 -7.40
CA LEU A 73 8.57 17.49 -7.98
C LEU A 73 7.39 16.62 -7.52
N ARG A 74 7.02 16.71 -6.24
CA ARG A 74 5.84 16.03 -5.68
C ARG A 74 4.55 16.54 -6.30
N SER A 75 4.39 17.84 -6.43
CA SER A 75 3.22 18.46 -7.07
C SER A 75 3.12 18.11 -8.56
N LEU A 76 4.24 18.10 -9.29
CA LEU A 76 4.28 17.65 -10.69
C LEU A 76 3.93 16.17 -10.81
N LYS A 77 4.45 15.31 -9.94
CA LYS A 77 4.09 13.89 -9.87
C LYS A 77 2.63 13.70 -9.45
N ALA A 78 2.13 14.48 -8.49
CA ALA A 78 0.72 14.46 -8.08
C ALA A 78 -0.20 15.02 -9.18
N GLY A 79 0.20 16.07 -9.89
CA GLY A 79 -0.52 16.60 -11.07
C GLY A 79 -0.56 15.64 -12.24
N THR A 80 0.43 14.75 -12.36
CA THR A 80 0.40 13.61 -13.30
C THR A 80 -0.53 12.49 -12.83
N HIS A 81 -0.75 12.34 -11.54
CA HIS A 81 -1.74 11.39 -11.00
C HIS A 81 -3.17 11.94 -11.05
N GLY A 82 -3.34 13.27 -11.20
CA GLY A 82 -4.64 13.95 -11.29
C GLY A 82 -5.19 14.13 -12.71
N LYS A 83 -4.43 13.79 -13.77
CA LYS A 83 -4.86 13.83 -15.19
C LYS A 83 -4.12 12.78 -16.00
N LYS A 84 -4.30 11.54 -15.64
CA LYS A 84 -4.22 10.41 -16.54
C LYS A 84 -5.59 9.74 -16.53
N GLU A 85 -6.44 10.19 -17.42
CA GLU A 85 -7.12 9.31 -18.35
C GLU A 85 -6.04 8.62 -19.21
N SER A 86 -5.14 7.93 -18.62
CA SER A 86 -4.41 6.82 -19.22
C SER A 86 -5.14 5.59 -18.75
N GLY A 87 -5.51 4.70 -19.63
CA GLY A 87 -6.14 3.43 -19.37
C GLY A 87 -5.34 2.52 -18.42
N ALA A 88 -5.04 3.00 -17.22
CA ALA A 88 -4.75 2.17 -16.08
C ALA A 88 -6.11 1.55 -15.74
N GLU A 89 -6.26 0.31 -16.12
CA GLU A 89 -7.39 -0.53 -15.78
C GLU A 89 -7.61 -0.42 -14.28
N THR A 90 -8.69 0.22 -13.86
CA THR A 90 -9.08 0.32 -12.46
C THR A 90 -10.12 -0.74 -12.16
N LEU A 91 -10.07 -1.30 -10.97
CA LEU A 91 -11.05 -2.25 -10.49
C LEU A 91 -12.00 -1.51 -9.54
N LYS A 92 -13.26 -1.41 -9.93
CA LYS A 92 -14.30 -0.81 -9.10
C LYS A 92 -14.98 -1.90 -8.29
N CYS A 93 -15.00 -1.73 -6.98
CA CYS A 93 -15.52 -2.72 -6.04
C CYS A 93 -16.33 -2.03 -4.94
N THR A 94 -17.33 -2.72 -4.44
CA THR A 94 -17.98 -2.34 -3.19
C THR A 94 -17.32 -3.07 -2.03
N LEU A 95 -16.79 -2.34 -1.04
CA LEU A 95 -16.44 -2.93 0.25
C LEU A 95 -17.73 -3.34 0.94
N MET A 96 -17.79 -4.57 1.36
CA MET A 96 -18.92 -5.19 2.05
C MET A 96 -18.54 -5.56 3.48
N HIS A 97 -19.47 -5.44 4.42
CA HIS A 97 -19.44 -6.08 5.72
C HIS A 97 -20.60 -7.04 5.80
N LYS A 98 -20.34 -8.33 5.67
CA LYS A 98 -21.38 -9.34 5.40
C LYS A 98 -22.22 -8.93 4.19
N ARG A 99 -23.54 -8.72 4.40
CA ARG A 99 -24.52 -8.29 3.39
C ARG A 99 -24.60 -6.78 3.20
N THR A 100 -23.96 -6.02 4.08
CA THR A 100 -24.10 -4.55 4.10
C THR A 100 -23.05 -3.93 3.18
N PRO A 101 -23.43 -3.19 2.14
CA PRO A 101 -22.50 -2.38 1.37
C PRO A 101 -22.00 -1.22 2.23
N VAL A 102 -20.67 -1.07 2.33
CA VAL A 102 -20.02 -0.11 3.23
C VAL A 102 -19.49 1.09 2.47
N ALA A 103 -18.75 0.87 1.41
CA ALA A 103 -18.17 1.95 0.62
C ALA A 103 -17.87 1.49 -0.80
N LEU A 104 -17.97 2.42 -1.75
CA LEU A 104 -17.53 2.22 -3.12
C LEU A 104 -16.07 2.63 -3.25
N ILE A 105 -15.22 1.67 -3.60
CA ILE A 105 -13.77 1.84 -3.71
C ILE A 105 -13.29 1.58 -5.13
N VAL A 106 -12.27 2.30 -5.54
CA VAL A 106 -11.58 2.09 -6.81
C VAL A 106 -10.15 1.68 -6.53
N LEU A 107 -9.80 0.49 -6.95
CA LEU A 107 -8.49 -0.14 -6.79
C LEU A 107 -7.64 0.06 -8.06
N ASP A 108 -6.36 0.23 -7.88
CA ASP A 108 -5.38 0.17 -8.97
C ASP A 108 -5.16 -1.30 -9.38
N SER A 109 -5.38 -1.63 -10.64
CA SER A 109 -5.31 -3.01 -11.15
C SER A 109 -3.89 -3.59 -11.21
N VAL A 110 -2.86 -2.76 -11.01
CA VAL A 110 -1.45 -3.19 -11.03
C VAL A 110 -0.91 -3.34 -9.61
N THR A 111 -1.15 -2.33 -8.78
CA THR A 111 -0.59 -2.27 -7.42
C THR A 111 -1.53 -2.83 -6.35
N GLY A 112 -2.83 -2.87 -6.62
CA GLY A 112 -3.87 -3.28 -5.68
C GLY A 112 -4.17 -2.27 -4.57
N PHE A 113 -3.62 -1.04 -4.64
CA PHE A 113 -3.95 0.03 -3.71
C PHE A 113 -5.30 0.68 -4.00
N ILE A 114 -5.98 1.15 -2.96
CA ILE A 114 -7.18 1.97 -3.09
C ILE A 114 -6.78 3.35 -3.62
N GLN A 115 -7.15 3.65 -4.85
CA GLN A 115 -6.91 4.96 -5.48
C GLN A 115 -7.89 6.01 -4.98
N ARG A 116 -9.16 5.63 -4.85
CA ARG A 116 -10.27 6.51 -4.42
C ARG A 116 -11.28 5.74 -3.59
N VAL A 117 -11.90 6.45 -2.66
CA VAL A 117 -13.17 6.07 -2.04
C VAL A 117 -14.20 7.02 -2.65
N GLU A 118 -15.09 6.49 -3.48
CA GLU A 118 -16.05 7.32 -4.22
C GLU A 118 -17.26 7.68 -3.35
N GLU A 119 -17.72 6.72 -2.54
CA GLU A 119 -18.90 6.89 -1.70
C GLU A 119 -18.79 6.03 -0.43
N VAL A 120 -19.32 6.51 0.67
CA VAL A 120 -19.45 5.74 1.92
C VAL A 120 -20.95 5.59 2.20
N TYR A 121 -21.43 4.35 2.11
CA TYR A 121 -22.85 4.02 2.29
C TYR A 121 -23.22 3.82 3.77
N ALA A 122 -22.34 3.16 4.53
CA ALA A 122 -22.54 2.77 5.91
C ALA A 122 -21.30 3.10 6.76
N PRO A 123 -21.16 4.36 7.23
CA PRO A 123 -19.97 4.78 8.01
C PRO A 123 -19.76 3.97 9.29
N GLU A 124 -20.83 3.50 9.93
CA GLU A 124 -20.83 2.68 11.14
C GLU A 124 -20.29 1.26 10.91
N HIS A 125 -20.25 0.83 9.66
CA HIS A 125 -19.69 -0.46 9.22
C HIS A 125 -18.29 -0.33 8.64
N LEU A 126 -17.68 0.85 8.64
CA LEU A 126 -16.29 0.98 8.22
C LEU A 126 -15.36 0.22 9.17
N PRO A 127 -14.23 -0.32 8.67
CA PRO A 127 -13.22 -0.91 9.53
C PRO A 127 -12.74 0.08 10.59
N ILE A 128 -12.45 -0.45 11.79
CA ILE A 128 -11.98 0.37 12.91
C ILE A 128 -10.69 1.12 12.52
N GLY A 129 -10.62 2.40 12.86
CA GLY A 129 -9.46 3.25 12.58
C GLY A 129 -9.51 4.00 11.26
N ILE A 130 -10.60 3.89 10.47
CA ILE A 130 -10.80 4.69 9.26
C ILE A 130 -11.70 5.89 9.59
N PRO A 131 -11.13 7.11 9.73
CA PRO A 131 -11.92 8.29 10.04
C PRO A 131 -12.72 8.76 8.82
N VAL A 132 -13.94 9.27 9.07
CA VAL A 132 -14.76 9.91 8.06
C VAL A 132 -14.89 11.39 8.41
N LYS A 133 -14.57 12.28 7.44
CA LYS A 133 -14.74 13.72 7.55
C LYS A 133 -15.62 14.22 6.41
N SER A 134 -16.71 14.87 6.72
CA SER A 134 -17.67 15.40 5.72
C SER A 134 -18.14 14.34 4.70
N GLY A 135 -18.42 13.12 5.18
CA GLY A 135 -18.87 12.00 4.34
C GLY A 135 -17.76 11.32 3.53
N ILE A 136 -16.51 11.75 3.66
CA ILE A 136 -15.36 11.18 2.94
C ILE A 136 -14.50 10.37 3.92
N ALA A 137 -14.26 9.11 3.59
CA ALA A 137 -13.35 8.25 4.35
C ALA A 137 -11.88 8.59 4.05
N ASP A 138 -11.04 8.56 5.07
CA ASP A 138 -9.60 8.80 4.91
C ASP A 138 -8.97 7.68 4.08
N ARG A 139 -8.53 8.03 2.87
CA ARG A 139 -7.94 7.08 1.92
C ARG A 139 -6.62 6.49 2.40
N ALA A 140 -5.81 7.24 3.17
CA ALA A 140 -4.54 6.74 3.68
C ALA A 140 -4.79 5.67 4.74
N ALA A 141 -5.63 5.95 5.74
CA ALA A 141 -6.04 4.97 6.75
C ALA A 141 -6.72 3.74 6.12
N PHE A 142 -7.49 3.94 5.04
CA PHE A 142 -8.10 2.84 4.31
C PHE A 142 -7.06 1.94 3.61
N ASN A 143 -6.01 2.54 3.01
CA ASN A 143 -4.92 1.79 2.40
C ASN A 143 -4.05 1.09 3.44
N ASP A 144 -3.84 1.67 4.62
CA ASP A 144 -3.11 1.03 5.71
C ASP A 144 -3.87 -0.24 6.14
N TRP A 145 -5.16 -0.12 6.45
CA TRP A 145 -6.01 -1.27 6.77
C TRP A 145 -6.02 -2.33 5.66
N TRP A 146 -6.14 -1.91 4.38
CA TRP A 146 -6.15 -2.83 3.25
C TRP A 146 -4.80 -3.55 3.07
N THR A 147 -3.69 -2.84 3.32
CA THR A 147 -2.34 -3.40 3.25
C THR A 147 -2.10 -4.40 4.38
N ASP A 148 -2.53 -4.06 5.59
CA ASP A 148 -2.38 -4.92 6.77
C ASP A 148 -3.19 -6.21 6.66
N ARG A 149 -4.25 -6.23 5.86
CA ARG A 149 -5.00 -7.47 5.55
C ARG A 149 -4.24 -8.41 4.63
N SER A 150 -3.33 -7.92 3.82
CA SER A 150 -2.60 -8.76 2.87
C SER A 150 -1.46 -9.52 3.54
N ILE A 151 -1.07 -10.66 2.96
CA ILE A 151 0.14 -11.37 3.39
C ILE A 151 1.31 -10.40 3.42
N PRO A 152 2.14 -10.38 4.50
CA PRO A 152 3.35 -9.57 4.54
C PRO A 152 4.30 -9.89 3.38
N ALA A 153 4.79 -8.86 2.68
CA ALA A 153 5.75 -9.04 1.59
C ALA A 153 7.10 -9.63 2.05
N SER A 154 7.35 -9.64 3.37
CA SER A 154 8.53 -10.23 4.01
C SER A 154 8.38 -11.73 4.29
N ARG A 155 7.20 -12.33 4.06
CA ARG A 155 6.97 -13.76 4.31
C ARG A 155 7.93 -14.62 3.50
N SER A 156 8.50 -15.63 4.15
CA SER A 156 9.36 -16.61 3.49
C SER A 156 8.63 -17.33 2.35
N GLY A 157 9.23 -17.36 1.15
CA GLY A 157 8.69 -18.05 -0.02
C GLY A 157 7.57 -17.30 -0.76
N ILE A 158 7.17 -16.09 -0.33
CA ILE A 158 6.05 -15.37 -0.95
C ILE A 158 6.34 -14.99 -2.41
N ARG A 159 7.59 -14.66 -2.75
CA ARG A 159 7.97 -14.31 -4.11
C ARG A 159 7.74 -15.48 -5.07
N GLU A 160 8.28 -16.63 -4.74
CA GLU A 160 8.16 -17.87 -5.52
C GLU A 160 6.69 -18.30 -5.68
N ALA A 161 5.90 -18.12 -4.62
CA ALA A 161 4.47 -18.41 -4.66
C ALA A 161 3.73 -17.45 -5.62
N LEU A 162 3.99 -16.15 -5.55
CA LEU A 162 3.40 -15.15 -6.44
C LEU A 162 3.79 -15.36 -7.90
N GLU A 163 5.05 -15.71 -8.17
CA GLU A 163 5.52 -16.10 -9.51
C GLU A 163 4.77 -17.33 -10.03
N THR A 164 4.58 -18.36 -9.19
CA THR A 164 3.82 -19.58 -9.53
C THR A 164 2.37 -19.24 -9.85
N LEU A 165 1.76 -18.33 -9.09
CA LEU A 165 0.38 -17.88 -9.28
C LEU A 165 0.23 -16.87 -10.43
N GLN A 166 1.33 -16.37 -10.99
CA GLN A 166 1.35 -15.28 -11.98
C GLN A 166 0.66 -14.01 -11.47
N ILE A 167 0.89 -13.69 -10.20
CA ILE A 167 0.34 -12.51 -9.51
C ILE A 167 1.48 -11.57 -9.15
N SER A 168 1.28 -10.27 -9.38
CA SER A 168 2.34 -9.26 -9.25
C SER A 168 2.73 -8.94 -7.81
N ASN A 169 1.80 -9.01 -6.86
CA ASN A 169 2.03 -8.67 -5.45
C ASN A 169 0.92 -9.23 -4.54
N THR A 170 1.14 -9.15 -3.23
CA THR A 170 0.23 -9.72 -2.22
C THR A 170 -1.15 -9.05 -2.17
N LYS A 171 -1.26 -7.74 -2.51
CA LYS A 171 -2.54 -7.04 -2.59
C LYS A 171 -3.38 -7.53 -3.78
N MET A 172 -2.72 -7.84 -4.90
CA MET A 172 -3.41 -8.44 -6.05
C MET A 172 -3.89 -9.86 -5.73
N LEU A 173 -3.14 -10.61 -4.92
CA LEU A 173 -3.62 -11.90 -4.39
C LEU A 173 -4.86 -11.69 -3.50
N LEU A 174 -4.80 -10.72 -2.58
CA LEU A 174 -5.94 -10.36 -1.72
C LEU A 174 -7.19 -10.02 -2.54
N ILE A 175 -7.05 -9.23 -3.62
CA ILE A 175 -8.14 -8.87 -4.54
C ILE A 175 -8.71 -10.13 -5.22
N ARG A 176 -7.84 -11.03 -5.70
CA ARG A 176 -8.26 -12.30 -6.34
C ARG A 176 -9.04 -13.20 -5.39
N CYS A 177 -8.77 -13.12 -4.10
CA CYS A 177 -9.46 -13.82 -3.02
C CYS A 177 -10.60 -13.00 -2.40
N TYR A 178 -11.09 -11.96 -3.08
CA TYR A 178 -12.17 -11.07 -2.63
C TYR A 178 -11.93 -10.41 -1.28
N GLY A 179 -10.70 -10.38 -0.77
CA GLY A 179 -10.36 -9.87 0.55
C GLY A 179 -10.97 -10.65 1.71
N LEU A 180 -11.42 -11.87 1.48
CA LEU A 180 -12.05 -12.72 2.49
C LEU A 180 -11.05 -13.16 3.56
N SER A 181 -11.54 -13.27 4.81
CA SER A 181 -10.74 -13.63 5.97
C SER A 181 -11.53 -14.53 6.93
N LEU A 182 -10.80 -15.27 7.77
CA LEU A 182 -11.36 -15.96 8.93
C LEU A 182 -11.41 -15.07 10.19
N SER A 183 -10.70 -13.93 10.17
CA SER A 183 -10.60 -13.04 11.35
C SER A 183 -11.68 -11.96 11.40
N ASP A 184 -12.30 -11.64 10.26
CA ASP A 184 -13.38 -10.65 10.17
C ASP A 184 -14.35 -10.97 9.03
N GLN A 185 -15.32 -10.11 8.80
CA GLN A 185 -16.43 -10.33 7.86
C GLN A 185 -16.45 -9.28 6.74
N TYR A 186 -15.31 -8.64 6.46
CA TYR A 186 -15.17 -7.74 5.32
C TYR A 186 -14.75 -8.50 4.06
N TRP A 187 -15.27 -8.03 2.94
CA TRP A 187 -14.92 -8.53 1.62
C TRP A 187 -15.20 -7.48 0.54
N ILE A 188 -14.69 -7.68 -0.66
CA ILE A 188 -14.94 -6.79 -1.80
C ILE A 188 -15.79 -7.50 -2.84
N CYS A 189 -16.87 -6.83 -3.26
CA CYS A 189 -17.72 -7.24 -4.37
C CYS A 189 -17.32 -6.46 -5.62
N PRO A 190 -16.77 -7.09 -6.68
CA PRO A 190 -16.47 -6.41 -7.94
C PRO A 190 -17.74 -5.85 -8.58
N GLU A 191 -17.63 -4.70 -9.25
CA GLU A 191 -18.74 -4.10 -9.98
C GLU A 191 -19.28 -5.08 -11.04
N GLY A 192 -20.61 -5.20 -11.08
CA GLY A 192 -21.29 -6.13 -12.00
C GLY A 192 -21.26 -7.61 -11.57
N SER A 193 -20.76 -7.92 -10.37
CA SER A 193 -20.78 -9.28 -9.82
C SER A 193 -22.06 -9.54 -9.02
N ASP A 194 -22.60 -10.75 -9.14
CA ASP A 194 -23.76 -11.23 -8.38
C ASP A 194 -23.38 -12.00 -7.10
N LEU A 195 -22.12 -11.88 -6.65
CA LEU A 195 -21.62 -12.55 -5.46
C LEU A 195 -22.38 -12.15 -4.21
N LYS A 196 -22.70 -13.14 -3.37
CA LYS A 196 -23.38 -12.94 -2.10
C LYS A 196 -22.54 -13.47 -0.96
N TRP A 197 -22.67 -12.82 0.20
CA TRP A 197 -21.98 -13.22 1.43
C TRP A 197 -22.20 -14.72 1.75
N GLU A 198 -23.41 -15.21 1.57
CA GLU A 198 -23.80 -16.60 1.86
C GLU A 198 -22.98 -17.62 1.07
N ASP A 199 -22.62 -17.27 -0.16
CA ASP A 199 -21.98 -18.17 -1.10
C ASP A 199 -20.46 -18.25 -0.96
N ILE A 200 -19.85 -17.20 -0.36
CA ILE A 200 -18.39 -17.03 -0.38
C ILE A 200 -17.71 -16.95 1.00
N ASN A 201 -18.47 -16.79 2.09
CA ASN A 201 -17.88 -16.67 3.42
C ASN A 201 -17.34 -18.02 3.93
N PHE A 202 -16.24 -17.98 4.70
CA PHE A 202 -15.62 -19.18 5.28
C PHE A 202 -16.18 -19.59 6.64
N PHE A 203 -17.26 -18.97 7.10
CA PHE A 203 -17.96 -19.35 8.33
C PHE A 203 -19.01 -20.42 8.10
N HIS A 204 -19.48 -20.55 6.85
CA HIS A 204 -20.51 -21.53 6.46
C HIS A 204 -20.13 -22.35 5.23
N ASN A 205 -19.05 -22.01 4.55
CA ASN A 205 -18.58 -22.68 3.35
C ASN A 205 -17.13 -23.14 3.54
N ASP A 206 -16.81 -24.28 2.96
CA ASP A 206 -15.45 -24.76 2.85
C ASP A 206 -14.62 -23.84 1.95
N PHE A 207 -13.30 -23.91 2.06
CA PHE A 207 -12.36 -23.18 1.23
C PHE A 207 -11.40 -24.13 0.52
N SER A 208 -10.80 -23.64 -0.57
CA SER A 208 -9.84 -24.40 -1.36
C SER A 208 -8.44 -24.41 -0.73
N ASP A 209 -7.76 -25.54 -0.80
CA ASP A 209 -6.34 -25.70 -0.41
C ASP A 209 -5.37 -25.21 -1.51
N ASP A 210 -5.84 -24.93 -2.74
CA ASP A 210 -4.98 -24.71 -3.91
C ASP A 210 -3.96 -23.60 -3.69
N ILE A 211 -4.39 -22.47 -3.19
CA ILE A 211 -3.53 -21.31 -2.95
C ILE A 211 -2.68 -21.51 -1.70
N GLY A 212 -3.26 -22.06 -0.64
CA GLY A 212 -2.56 -22.37 0.59
C GLY A 212 -1.39 -23.32 0.37
N ASP A 213 -1.57 -24.37 -0.42
CA ASP A 213 -0.51 -25.33 -0.78
C ASP A 213 0.64 -24.63 -1.53
N ILE A 214 0.34 -23.75 -2.49
CA ILE A 214 1.36 -22.98 -3.22
C ILE A 214 2.09 -22.00 -2.27
N LEU A 215 1.37 -21.30 -1.39
CA LEU A 215 1.95 -20.38 -0.40
C LEU A 215 2.83 -21.12 0.63
N PHE A 216 2.50 -22.37 0.93
CA PHE A 216 3.31 -23.23 1.79
C PHE A 216 4.56 -23.76 1.08
N GLY A 217 4.56 -23.78 -0.26
CA GLY A 217 5.67 -24.22 -1.10
C GLY A 217 5.50 -25.62 -1.67
N GLU A 218 4.28 -26.13 -1.71
CA GLU A 218 3.95 -27.38 -2.39
C GLU A 218 3.82 -27.18 -3.91
N LYS A 219 3.91 -28.25 -4.68
CA LYS A 219 3.86 -28.19 -6.13
C LYS A 219 2.46 -27.76 -6.59
N LYS A 220 2.42 -26.93 -7.66
CA LYS A 220 1.19 -26.52 -8.34
C LYS A 220 0.39 -27.76 -8.76
N LYS A 221 -0.88 -27.82 -8.39
CA LYS A 221 -1.82 -28.79 -8.93
C LYS A 221 -2.10 -28.47 -10.40
N ASN A 222 -2.22 -29.47 -11.24
CA ASN A 222 -2.65 -29.30 -12.63
C ASN A 222 -4.14 -28.94 -12.65
N GLY A 223 -4.49 -27.83 -13.33
CA GLY A 223 -5.87 -27.40 -13.46
C GLY A 223 -6.09 -25.92 -13.22
N VAL A 224 -7.36 -25.53 -13.17
CA VAL A 224 -7.78 -24.18 -12.79
C VAL A 224 -7.67 -24.05 -11.28
N LEU A 225 -6.98 -23.00 -10.81
CA LEU A 225 -6.82 -22.75 -9.38
C LEU A 225 -8.07 -22.06 -8.83
N ASP A 226 -8.53 -22.52 -7.68
CA ASP A 226 -9.61 -21.91 -6.93
C ASP A 226 -9.03 -20.92 -5.90
N PHE A 227 -9.46 -19.66 -5.99
CA PHE A 227 -9.05 -18.56 -5.11
C PHE A 227 -9.97 -18.37 -3.90
N SER A 228 -10.91 -19.29 -3.68
CA SER A 228 -11.75 -19.33 -2.49
C SER A 228 -10.93 -19.80 -1.28
N THR A 229 -10.14 -18.91 -0.70
CA THR A 229 -9.22 -19.25 0.40
C THR A 229 -9.02 -18.09 1.36
N PRO A 230 -8.90 -18.33 2.69
CA PRO A 230 -8.52 -17.32 3.67
C PRO A 230 -7.01 -17.04 3.69
N ASP A 231 -6.21 -17.81 2.97
CA ASP A 231 -4.76 -17.74 3.03
C ASP A 231 -4.19 -16.38 2.62
N SER A 232 -4.89 -15.66 1.74
CA SER A 232 -4.51 -14.30 1.29
C SER A 232 -4.49 -13.26 2.40
N THR A 233 -5.12 -13.54 3.55
CA THR A 233 -5.20 -12.67 4.73
C THR A 233 -4.45 -13.22 5.94
N SER A 234 -3.68 -14.30 5.78
CA SER A 234 -2.90 -14.87 6.87
C SER A 234 -1.70 -13.99 7.20
N ASP A 235 -1.48 -13.66 8.46
CA ASP A 235 -0.37 -12.80 8.92
C ASP A 235 0.89 -13.61 9.29
N GLY A 236 2.02 -12.90 9.44
CA GLY A 236 3.30 -13.42 9.92
C GLY A 236 4.27 -13.86 8.82
N ASN A 237 5.54 -14.06 9.22
CA ASN A 237 6.68 -14.22 8.30
C ASN A 237 7.02 -15.67 7.94
N LEU A 238 6.47 -16.65 8.67
CA LEU A 238 6.69 -18.05 8.38
C LEU A 238 5.71 -18.56 7.33
N LYS A 239 6.13 -19.57 6.56
CA LYS A 239 5.23 -20.30 5.66
C LYS A 239 4.12 -20.94 6.48
N LYS A 240 2.88 -20.72 6.09
CA LYS A 240 1.69 -21.30 6.70
C LYS A 240 0.57 -21.40 5.68
N ARG A 241 -0.42 -22.22 5.97
CA ARG A 241 -1.65 -22.35 5.20
C ARG A 241 -2.79 -22.74 6.13
N TRP A 242 -3.98 -22.43 5.74
CA TRP A 242 -5.19 -22.96 6.34
C TRP A 242 -5.57 -24.29 5.68
N LYS A 243 -6.12 -25.21 6.47
CA LYS A 243 -6.72 -26.45 6.00
C LYS A 243 -8.01 -26.72 6.74
N ILE A 244 -8.89 -27.50 6.09
CA ILE A 244 -10.06 -28.08 6.77
C ILE A 244 -9.67 -29.46 7.25
N ILE A 245 -9.69 -29.67 8.56
CA ILE A 245 -9.41 -30.93 9.23
C ILE A 245 -10.64 -31.28 10.06
N ASP A 246 -11.26 -32.44 9.78
CA ASP A 246 -12.48 -32.90 10.45
C ASP A 246 -13.60 -31.84 10.48
N GLY A 247 -13.76 -31.08 9.39
CA GLY A 247 -14.76 -30.03 9.24
C GLY A 247 -14.44 -28.73 9.97
N ASN A 248 -13.21 -28.54 10.47
CA ASN A 248 -12.75 -27.33 11.14
C ASN A 248 -11.56 -26.71 10.40
N ALA A 249 -11.53 -25.37 10.29
CA ALA A 249 -10.36 -24.65 9.79
C ALA A 249 -9.20 -24.73 10.82
N ALA A 250 -8.02 -25.14 10.39
CA ALA A 250 -6.83 -25.36 11.19
C ALA A 250 -5.57 -24.79 10.53
#